data_aaffa2ffbad9e591ca8ca3c71158306c
#
_entry.id   aaffa2ffbad9e591ca8ca3c71158306c
#
_cell.length_a   1.000
_cell.length_b   1.000
_cell.length_c   1.000
_cell.angle_alpha   90.00
_cell.angle_beta   90.00
_cell.angle_gamma   90.00
#
_symmetry.space_group_name_H-M   'P 1'
#
loop_
_entity.id
_entity.type
_entity.pdbx_description
1 polymer ?
#
loop_
_entity_poly.entity_id
_entity_poly.type
_entity_poly.pdbx_seq_one_letter_code
_entity_poly.pdbx_strand_id
1 'polypeptide(L)'
;MTDKIQCDYSALDHPAVLARIFHPGSGGVTGPARPNELLIPVDENVQIGACFHVEDKQAPTILFFHGNGEVVSHYDDLGPVYNQMGMNFFVVDYRGYGRSTGSPTVSHMMADCHTILDFVQNLLHKNGFTGSLGVMGRSLGSASAIELA
;
A
#
# COMPACT_ATOMS: atom_id res chain seq x y z
N MET A 1 12.20 -24.37 7.78
CA MET A 1 11.08 -23.93 6.92
C MET A 1 9.84 -23.86 7.81
N THR A 2 9.47 -22.68 8.22
CA THR A 2 8.16 -22.48 8.84
C THR A 2 7.16 -22.41 7.70
N ASP A 3 6.30 -23.44 7.58
CA ASP A 3 5.13 -23.35 6.72
C ASP A 3 4.36 -22.11 7.15
N LYS A 4 4.35 -21.08 6.31
CA LYS A 4 3.46 -19.93 6.51
C LYS A 4 2.05 -20.51 6.47
N ILE A 5 1.35 -20.48 7.60
CA ILE A 5 -0.08 -20.79 7.65
C ILE A 5 -0.76 -19.74 6.76
N GLN A 6 -1.09 -20.12 5.55
CA GLN A 6 -1.85 -19.26 4.65
C GLN A 6 -3.29 -19.26 5.15
N CYS A 7 -3.70 -18.14 5.76
CA CYS A 7 -5.08 -17.99 6.20
C CYS A 7 -6.02 -17.91 4.99
N ASP A 8 -7.15 -18.60 5.07
CA ASP A 8 -8.23 -18.50 4.08
C ASP A 8 -9.20 -17.40 4.49
N TYR A 9 -9.21 -16.33 3.73
CA TYR A 9 -10.07 -15.16 3.95
C TYR A 9 -11.37 -15.19 3.13
N SER A 10 -11.61 -16.24 2.35
CA SER A 10 -12.75 -16.33 1.40
C SER A 10 -14.12 -16.14 2.05
N ALA A 11 -14.27 -16.54 3.32
CA ALA A 11 -15.51 -16.32 4.07
C ALA A 11 -15.83 -14.83 4.28
N LEU A 12 -14.84 -13.94 4.21
CA LEU A 12 -15.00 -12.49 4.33
C LEU A 12 -15.28 -11.81 2.98
N ASP A 13 -15.16 -12.54 1.87
CA ASP A 13 -15.40 -11.99 0.52
C ASP A 13 -16.87 -12.00 0.11
N HIS A 14 -17.77 -12.24 1.06
CA HIS A 14 -19.21 -12.15 0.82
C HIS A 14 -19.60 -10.68 0.50
N PRO A 15 -20.43 -10.41 -0.54
CA PRO A 15 -20.75 -9.04 -0.97
C PRO A 15 -21.27 -8.12 0.13
N ALA A 16 -22.10 -8.64 1.06
CA ALA A 16 -22.61 -7.85 2.19
C ALA A 16 -21.50 -7.45 3.19
N VAL A 17 -20.45 -8.25 3.31
CA VAL A 17 -19.26 -7.95 4.13
C VAL A 17 -18.39 -6.93 3.43
N LEU A 18 -18.08 -7.17 2.14
CA LEU A 18 -17.25 -6.26 1.34
C LEU A 18 -17.83 -4.85 1.28
N ALA A 19 -19.16 -4.73 1.11
CA ALA A 19 -19.85 -3.44 1.11
C ALA A 19 -19.76 -2.68 2.45
N ARG A 20 -19.40 -3.35 3.52
CA ARG A 20 -19.19 -2.74 4.86
C ARG A 20 -17.73 -2.43 5.13
N ILE A 21 -16.82 -3.25 4.57
CA ILE A 21 -15.38 -3.11 4.80
C ILE A 21 -14.77 -2.09 3.83
N PHE A 22 -15.15 -2.12 2.54
CA PHE A 22 -14.52 -1.30 1.54
C PHE A 22 -15.42 -0.15 1.08
N HIS A 23 -14.92 1.06 1.22
CA HIS A 23 -15.53 2.28 0.68
C HIS A 23 -14.49 2.99 -0.18
N PRO A 24 -14.30 2.54 -1.45
CA PRO A 24 -13.33 3.15 -2.32
C PRO A 24 -13.54 4.66 -2.39
N GLY A 25 -12.61 5.41 -1.84
CA GLY A 25 -12.60 6.85 -1.96
C GLY A 25 -12.40 7.20 -3.43
N SER A 26 -13.38 7.83 -4.04
CA SER A 26 -13.22 8.47 -5.34
C SER A 26 -12.43 9.76 -5.16
N GLY A 27 -11.25 9.66 -4.62
CA GLY A 27 -10.36 10.83 -4.46
C GLY A 27 -9.97 11.41 -5.79
N GLY A 28 -10.98 11.68 -6.65
CA GLY A 28 -10.93 12.40 -7.91
C GLY A 28 -9.53 12.57 -8.50
N VAL A 29 -8.80 11.46 -8.70
CA VAL A 29 -7.47 11.52 -9.28
C VAL A 29 -7.63 11.83 -10.76
N THR A 30 -7.94 13.10 -11.00
CA THR A 30 -7.98 13.68 -12.34
C THR A 30 -6.64 14.34 -12.61
N GLY A 31 -6.04 14.01 -13.73
CA GLY A 31 -4.79 14.63 -14.15
C GLY A 31 -3.63 13.64 -14.34
N PRO A 32 -2.48 14.13 -14.84
CA PRO A 32 -1.31 13.31 -15.07
C PRO A 32 -0.74 12.78 -13.75
N ALA A 33 -0.05 11.63 -13.80
CA ALA A 33 0.68 11.09 -12.66
C ALA A 33 1.76 12.08 -12.21
N ARG A 34 1.93 12.21 -10.88
CA ARG A 34 2.99 13.04 -10.30
C ARG A 34 4.33 12.29 -10.35
N PRO A 35 5.46 13.00 -10.28
CA PRO A 35 6.79 12.38 -10.40
C PRO A 35 7.08 11.30 -9.32
N ASN A 36 6.43 11.40 -8.16
CA ASN A 36 6.59 10.44 -7.05
C ASN A 36 5.49 9.37 -6.99
N GLU A 37 4.56 9.35 -7.96
CA GLU A 37 3.54 8.33 -8.09
C GLU A 37 4.06 7.12 -8.86
N LEU A 38 3.59 5.94 -8.44
CA LEU A 38 3.94 4.64 -9.00
C LEU A 38 2.68 3.82 -9.21
N LEU A 39 2.75 2.84 -10.10
CA LEU A 39 1.76 1.76 -10.23
C LEU A 39 2.47 0.43 -9.98
N ILE A 40 2.00 -0.30 -8.97
CA ILE A 40 2.56 -1.59 -8.56
C ILE A 40 1.71 -2.71 -9.18
N PRO A 41 2.25 -3.53 -10.09
CA PRO A 41 1.51 -4.67 -10.61
C PRO A 41 1.37 -5.75 -9.51
N VAL A 42 0.13 -6.12 -9.20
CA VAL A 42 -0.17 -7.15 -8.20
C VAL A 42 -0.85 -8.39 -8.79
N ASP A 43 -1.36 -8.28 -10.01
CA ASP A 43 -1.99 -9.35 -10.76
C ASP A 43 -1.87 -9.06 -12.26
N GLU A 44 -2.26 -10.01 -13.13
CA GLU A 44 -2.10 -9.91 -14.58
C GLU A 44 -2.62 -8.57 -15.16
N ASN A 45 -3.77 -8.09 -14.68
CA ASN A 45 -4.40 -6.86 -15.16
C ASN A 45 -4.76 -5.90 -14.01
N VAL A 46 -4.11 -6.03 -12.86
CA VAL A 46 -4.38 -5.19 -11.67
C VAL A 46 -3.11 -4.50 -11.21
N GLN A 47 -3.23 -3.20 -11.04
CA GLN A 47 -2.15 -2.34 -10.54
C GLN A 47 -2.65 -1.53 -9.34
N ILE A 48 -1.79 -1.35 -8.37
CA ILE A 48 -2.03 -0.57 -7.16
C ILE A 48 -1.32 0.77 -7.26
N GLY A 49 -2.06 1.85 -7.04
CA GLY A 49 -1.50 3.19 -6.96
C GLY A 49 -0.66 3.36 -5.70
N ALA A 50 0.46 4.05 -5.82
CA ALA A 50 1.36 4.32 -4.72
C ALA A 50 2.02 5.70 -4.87
N CYS A 51 2.54 6.24 -3.78
CA CYS A 51 3.35 7.44 -3.78
C CYS A 51 4.57 7.23 -2.87
N PHE A 52 5.75 7.61 -3.37
CA PHE A 52 7.00 7.46 -2.63
C PHE A 52 7.64 8.82 -2.37
N HIS A 53 7.58 9.26 -1.11
CA HIS A 53 8.25 10.46 -0.62
C HIS A 53 9.63 10.10 -0.10
N VAL A 54 10.66 10.45 -0.87
CA VAL A 54 12.05 10.10 -0.57
C VAL A 54 12.73 11.26 0.17
N GLU A 55 13.40 10.94 1.26
CA GLU A 55 14.32 11.84 1.96
C GLU A 55 15.77 11.50 1.63
N ASP A 56 16.19 10.29 2.00
CA ASP A 56 17.57 9.82 1.83
C ASP A 56 17.57 8.30 1.63
N LYS A 57 18.49 7.80 0.81
CA LYS A 57 18.65 6.36 0.58
C LYS A 57 19.13 5.58 1.80
N GLN A 58 19.78 6.25 2.75
CA GLN A 58 20.22 5.65 4.02
C GLN A 58 19.13 5.73 5.11
N ALA A 59 18.13 6.58 4.92
CA ALA A 59 17.03 6.74 5.85
C ALA A 59 16.12 5.49 5.87
N PRO A 60 15.52 5.16 7.03
CA PRO A 60 14.51 4.11 7.08
C PRO A 60 13.31 4.48 6.20
N THR A 61 12.69 3.46 5.61
CA THR A 61 11.48 3.60 4.79
C THR A 61 10.30 3.00 5.53
N ILE A 62 9.18 3.74 5.58
CA ILE A 62 7.91 3.25 6.09
C ILE A 62 7.01 2.92 4.90
N LEU A 63 6.64 1.63 4.75
CA LEU A 63 5.57 1.18 3.88
C LEU A 63 4.25 1.33 4.61
N PHE A 64 3.39 2.20 4.13
CA PHE A 64 2.17 2.62 4.81
C PHE A 64 0.90 2.19 4.07
N PHE A 65 0.02 1.50 4.78
CA PHE A 65 -1.31 1.10 4.35
C PHE A 65 -2.35 2.02 5.00
N HIS A 66 -3.08 2.78 4.18
CA HIS A 66 -4.02 3.80 4.65
C HIS A 66 -5.34 3.22 5.18
N GLY A 67 -6.16 4.07 5.79
CA GLY A 67 -7.48 3.72 6.30
C GLY A 67 -8.54 3.62 5.20
N ASN A 68 -9.69 3.07 5.58
CA ASN A 68 -10.83 2.95 4.67
C ASN A 68 -11.35 4.33 4.23
N GLY A 69 -11.73 4.44 2.95
CA GLY A 69 -12.20 5.69 2.36
C GLY A 69 -11.11 6.72 2.05
N GLU A 70 -9.86 6.41 2.37
CA GLU A 70 -8.71 7.25 2.06
C GLU A 70 -8.07 6.83 0.73
N VAL A 71 -7.21 7.68 0.20
CA VAL A 71 -6.39 7.40 -0.98
C VAL A 71 -5.00 8.02 -0.79
N VAL A 72 -4.04 7.54 -1.57
CA VAL A 72 -2.64 7.98 -1.52
C VAL A 72 -2.48 9.51 -1.51
N SER A 73 -3.28 10.24 -2.31
CA SER A 73 -3.20 11.69 -2.39
C SER A 73 -3.59 12.43 -1.10
N HIS A 74 -4.32 11.78 -0.19
CA HIS A 74 -4.61 12.39 1.13
C HIS A 74 -3.37 12.49 2.03
N TYR A 75 -2.27 11.85 1.64
CA TYR A 75 -1.02 11.81 2.39
C TYR A 75 0.08 12.70 1.79
N ASP A 76 -0.26 13.53 0.79
CA ASP A 76 0.71 14.41 0.12
C ASP A 76 1.36 15.40 1.08
N ASP A 77 0.59 15.94 2.03
CA ASP A 77 1.11 16.85 3.05
C ASP A 77 1.86 16.12 4.17
N LEU A 78 1.56 14.84 4.38
CA LEU A 78 2.18 14.04 5.44
C LEU A 78 3.55 13.47 5.00
N GLY A 79 3.72 13.17 3.72
CA GLY A 79 4.99 12.69 3.18
C GLY A 79 6.18 13.57 3.55
N PRO A 80 6.12 14.89 3.29
CA PRO A 80 7.15 15.83 3.71
C PRO A 80 7.40 15.88 5.22
N VAL A 81 6.38 15.61 6.05
CA VAL A 81 6.55 15.54 7.50
C VAL A 81 7.43 14.34 7.89
N TYR A 82 7.18 13.16 7.30
CA TYR A 82 8.05 11.99 7.49
C TYR A 82 9.48 12.26 7.01
N ASN A 83 9.63 12.94 5.86
CA ASN A 83 10.95 13.34 5.36
C ASN A 83 11.69 14.24 6.37
N GLN A 84 11.02 15.25 6.94
CA GLN A 84 11.60 16.10 7.98
C GLN A 84 12.00 15.33 9.25
N MET A 85 11.37 14.19 9.51
CA MET A 85 11.73 13.28 10.61
C MET A 85 12.86 12.32 10.23
N GLY A 86 13.45 12.45 9.04
CA GLY A 86 14.52 11.60 8.55
C GLY A 86 14.08 10.22 8.09
N MET A 87 12.85 10.09 7.56
CA MET A 87 12.28 8.84 7.07
C MET A 87 11.76 8.99 5.64
N ASN A 88 11.92 7.96 4.83
CA ASN A 88 11.19 7.83 3.57
C ASN A 88 9.77 7.31 3.85
N PHE A 89 8.79 7.77 3.08
CA PHE A 89 7.40 7.40 3.27
C PHE A 89 6.79 6.88 1.98
N PHE A 90 6.44 5.60 1.97
CA PHE A 90 5.87 4.89 0.83
C PHE A 90 4.42 4.52 1.15
N VAL A 91 3.46 5.23 0.57
CA VAL A 91 2.03 5.00 0.81
C VAL A 91 1.39 4.31 -0.39
N VAL A 92 0.51 3.34 -0.13
CA VAL A 92 -0.13 2.52 -1.17
C VAL A 92 -1.65 2.53 -1.03
N ASP A 93 -2.34 2.48 -2.16
CA ASP A 93 -3.78 2.27 -2.25
C ASP A 93 -4.15 0.77 -2.16
N TYR A 94 -5.42 0.47 -2.29
CA TYR A 94 -5.98 -0.87 -2.49
C TYR A 94 -6.60 -0.97 -3.88
N ARG A 95 -6.95 -2.19 -4.33
CA ARG A 95 -7.73 -2.38 -5.57
C ARG A 95 -8.96 -1.48 -5.56
N GLY A 96 -9.21 -0.75 -6.64
CA GLY A 96 -10.35 0.15 -6.80
C GLY A 96 -10.24 1.49 -6.06
N TYR A 97 -9.17 1.75 -5.31
CA TYR A 97 -8.90 3.03 -4.64
C TYR A 97 -7.96 3.89 -5.47
N GLY A 98 -8.17 5.19 -5.46
CA GLY A 98 -7.29 6.16 -6.11
C GLY A 98 -7.04 5.83 -7.58
N ARG A 99 -5.76 5.62 -7.95
CA ARG A 99 -5.36 5.20 -9.30
C ARG A 99 -5.30 3.69 -9.49
N SER A 100 -5.62 2.91 -8.48
CA SER A 100 -5.62 1.46 -8.58
C SER A 100 -6.74 0.95 -9.47
N THR A 101 -6.48 -0.17 -10.14
CA THR A 101 -7.49 -0.91 -10.90
C THR A 101 -8.06 -2.08 -10.09
N GLY A 102 -9.02 -2.81 -10.66
CA GLY A 102 -9.66 -3.95 -10.01
C GLY A 102 -10.67 -3.57 -8.94
N SER A 103 -11.13 -4.56 -8.21
CA SER A 103 -12.09 -4.41 -7.12
C SER A 103 -11.56 -5.03 -5.83
N PRO A 104 -11.75 -4.38 -4.67
CA PRO A 104 -11.20 -4.86 -3.42
C PRO A 104 -11.99 -6.06 -2.88
N THR A 105 -11.27 -7.07 -2.40
CA THR A 105 -11.78 -8.13 -1.52
C THR A 105 -10.80 -8.31 -0.36
N VAL A 106 -11.23 -8.97 0.70
CA VAL A 106 -10.33 -9.23 1.83
C VAL A 106 -9.20 -10.16 1.40
N SER A 107 -9.51 -11.23 0.66
CA SER A 107 -8.49 -12.14 0.13
C SER A 107 -7.47 -11.43 -0.75
N HIS A 108 -7.91 -10.55 -1.64
CA HIS A 108 -7.00 -9.76 -2.47
C HIS A 108 -6.17 -8.78 -1.65
N MET A 109 -6.76 -8.08 -0.68
CA MET A 109 -6.02 -7.14 0.17
C MET A 109 -4.88 -7.85 0.91
N MET A 110 -5.12 -9.06 1.42
CA MET A 110 -4.12 -9.85 2.12
C MET A 110 -3.06 -10.42 1.17
N ALA A 111 -3.43 -10.87 -0.02
CA ALA A 111 -2.46 -11.35 -1.02
C ALA A 111 -1.63 -10.20 -1.60
N ASP A 112 -2.29 -9.08 -1.93
CA ASP A 112 -1.63 -7.92 -2.53
C ASP A 112 -0.58 -7.31 -1.60
N CYS A 113 -0.81 -7.29 -0.27
CA CYS A 113 0.17 -6.70 0.64
C CYS A 113 1.53 -7.43 0.60
N HIS A 114 1.55 -8.74 0.41
CA HIS A 114 2.81 -9.50 0.20
C HIS A 114 3.48 -9.11 -1.12
N THR A 115 2.72 -9.05 -2.22
CA THR A 115 3.25 -8.64 -3.53
C THR A 115 3.78 -7.21 -3.50
N ILE A 116 3.08 -6.31 -2.80
CA ILE A 116 3.51 -4.92 -2.60
C ILE A 116 4.82 -4.87 -1.80
N LEU A 117 4.93 -5.64 -0.71
CA LEU A 117 6.15 -5.70 0.10
C LEU A 117 7.33 -6.16 -0.75
N ASP A 118 7.18 -7.24 -1.51
CA ASP A 118 8.22 -7.76 -2.40
C ASP A 118 8.63 -6.72 -3.45
N PHE A 119 7.65 -6.03 -4.04
CA PHE A 119 7.91 -4.96 -5.01
C PHE A 119 8.72 -3.82 -4.37
N VAL A 120 8.31 -3.35 -3.20
CA VAL A 120 8.99 -2.25 -2.48
C VAL A 120 10.40 -2.66 -2.08
N GLN A 121 10.62 -3.86 -1.54
CA GLN A 121 11.94 -4.37 -1.21
C GLN A 121 12.86 -4.41 -2.45
N ASN A 122 12.36 -4.93 -3.56
CA ASN A 122 13.10 -4.97 -4.83
C ASN A 122 13.41 -3.57 -5.37
N LEU A 123 12.45 -2.64 -5.30
CA LEU A 123 12.63 -1.25 -5.73
C LEU A 123 13.71 -0.56 -4.90
N LEU A 124 13.65 -0.69 -3.58
CA LEU A 124 14.63 -0.09 -2.66
C LEU A 124 16.03 -0.66 -2.92
N HIS A 125 16.14 -1.98 -3.00
CA HIS A 125 17.43 -2.65 -3.28
C HIS A 125 18.03 -2.23 -4.61
N LYS A 126 17.26 -2.26 -5.71
CA LYS A 126 17.73 -1.88 -7.05
C LYS A 126 18.18 -0.43 -7.15
N ASN A 127 17.60 0.46 -6.34
CA ASN A 127 17.93 1.88 -6.32
C ASN A 127 18.94 2.26 -5.26
N GLY A 128 19.57 1.29 -4.58
CA GLY A 128 20.65 1.52 -3.62
C GLY A 128 20.21 2.12 -2.28
N PHE A 129 18.95 1.87 -1.88
CA PHE A 129 18.50 2.21 -0.53
C PHE A 129 19.07 1.21 0.47
N THR A 130 19.62 1.71 1.56
CA THR A 130 20.29 0.90 2.60
C THR A 130 19.63 1.01 3.97
N GLY A 131 18.67 1.91 4.14
CA GLY A 131 17.89 2.03 5.37
C GLY A 131 16.96 0.84 5.60
N SER A 132 16.55 0.65 6.84
CA SER A 132 15.58 -0.39 7.20
C SER A 132 14.20 -0.12 6.60
N LEU A 133 13.45 -1.19 6.33
CA LEU A 133 12.05 -1.10 5.91
C LEU A 133 11.14 -1.51 7.07
N GLY A 134 10.24 -0.61 7.46
CA GLY A 134 9.16 -0.87 8.41
C GLY A 134 7.80 -0.84 7.72
N VAL A 135 6.85 -1.55 8.30
CA VAL A 135 5.46 -1.58 7.82
C VAL A 135 4.56 -0.91 8.85
N MET A 136 3.65 -0.07 8.38
CA MET A 136 2.68 0.64 9.22
C MET A 136 1.30 0.60 8.57
N GLY A 137 0.27 0.51 9.38
CA GLY A 137 -1.11 0.57 8.92
C GLY A 137 -1.98 1.43 9.81
N ARG A 138 -2.94 2.11 9.19
CA ARG A 138 -3.96 2.89 9.88
C ARG A 138 -5.33 2.25 9.67
N SER A 139 -6.10 2.00 10.76
CA SER A 139 -7.46 1.45 10.67
C SER A 139 -7.51 0.19 9.79
N LEU A 140 -8.20 0.20 8.65
CA LEU A 140 -8.23 -0.91 7.69
C LEU A 140 -6.82 -1.41 7.32
N GLY A 141 -5.89 -0.48 7.12
CA GLY A 141 -4.50 -0.81 6.77
C GLY A 141 -3.74 -1.57 7.84
N SER A 142 -4.21 -1.54 9.10
CA SER A 142 -3.61 -2.35 10.17
C SER A 142 -3.70 -3.84 9.88
N ALA A 143 -4.72 -4.30 9.15
CA ALA A 143 -4.85 -5.69 8.76
C ALA A 143 -3.69 -6.13 7.86
N SER A 144 -3.39 -5.34 6.82
CA SER A 144 -2.23 -5.60 5.93
C SER A 144 -0.90 -5.53 6.69
N ALA A 145 -0.75 -4.57 7.61
CA ALA A 145 0.48 -4.44 8.40
C ALA A 145 0.69 -5.63 9.34
N ILE A 146 -0.37 -6.13 9.97
CA ILE A 146 -0.32 -7.32 10.85
C ILE A 146 -0.06 -8.60 10.05
N GLU A 147 -0.66 -8.73 8.86
CA GLU A 147 -0.42 -9.85 7.95
C GLU A 147 1.06 -9.99 7.56
N LEU A 148 1.75 -8.85 7.45
CA LEU A 148 3.17 -8.79 7.06
C LEU A 148 4.14 -8.92 8.25
N ALA A 149 3.67 -8.83 9.49
CA ALA A 149 4.49 -8.92 10.70
C ALA A 149 4.80 -10.37 11.07
#